data_f333ce87bbc1950642ab25cbaa278d3f
#
_entry.id   f333ce87bbc1950642ab25cbaa278d3f
#
_cell.length_a   1.000
_cell.length_b   1.000
_cell.length_c   1.000
_cell.angle_alpha   90.00
_cell.angle_beta   90.00
_cell.angle_gamma   90.00
#
_symmetry.space_group_name_H-M   'P 1'
#
loop_
_entity.id
_entity.type
_entity.pdbx_description
1 polymer ?
#
loop_
_entity_poly.entity_id
_entity_poly.type
_entity_poly.pdbx_seq_one_letter_code
_entity_poly.pdbx_strand_id
1 'polypeptide(L)'
;MKREIFPTLLVSVLCLLAACTGTGDRQEPVRNIIFMIGDGMGLPQVTALSLEQGYAPTRMERATYTGIQKTYSAGGRITDSAAAGTALACGEKTTNGTIGMTPDGRPLESVLRRAQRAGKATGIVVTCAVTDAPPDAFVAHNPDRYAQEYTALQYAGSGIDLLVGAGREYFDRRSDGRALTDEMCSRGYAFAPDREALLAARTTPLAALFPGDALPLAARDTAGIRGDYLVRATQKAIELLSGAGHDGFFLMVEGSLIDRAAHENDTEGMLGELRDFDRAVGTAFDFADRHPGTLVLVTGDHETGGLTLIPPHGEETGTATAEYVFSTDCHSATFIPVFAYGTGAEHFTGVMENTAIARKLKALIDVGSRQATDHTHPKATTETNLRERHTQQPFP
;
A
#
# COMPACT_ATOMS: atom_id res chain seq x y z
N MET A 1 14.76 -64.34 -55.04
CA MET A 1 15.12 -63.07 -54.47
C MET A 1 13.89 -62.51 -53.75
N LYS A 2 13.84 -62.66 -52.43
CA LYS A 2 12.71 -62.29 -51.60
C LYS A 2 13.01 -60.88 -51.02
N ARG A 3 12.06 -59.93 -51.15
CA ARG A 3 12.06 -58.61 -50.53
C ARG A 3 11.65 -58.75 -49.07
N GLU A 4 12.51 -58.33 -48.17
CA GLU A 4 12.18 -58.10 -46.77
C GLU A 4 11.75 -56.61 -46.67
N ILE A 5 10.51 -56.40 -46.25
CA ILE A 5 9.93 -55.05 -45.98
C ILE A 5 9.97 -54.86 -44.46
N PHE A 6 10.68 -53.85 -44.04
CA PHE A 6 10.81 -53.37 -42.65
C PHE A 6 9.48 -52.81 -42.09
N PRO A 7 9.08 -53.18 -40.90
CA PRO A 7 8.06 -52.47 -40.11
C PRO A 7 8.74 -51.72 -38.94
N THR A 8 9.33 -50.56 -39.19
CA THR A 8 9.96 -49.77 -38.14
C THR A 8 9.62 -48.28 -38.26
N LEU A 9 8.34 -47.94 -38.44
CA LEU A 9 7.94 -46.54 -38.49
C LEU A 9 6.57 -46.26 -37.83
N LEU A 10 6.16 -46.99 -36.81
CA LEU A 10 4.86 -46.73 -36.17
C LEU A 10 4.93 -46.56 -34.63
N VAL A 11 6.13 -46.46 -34.05
CA VAL A 11 6.27 -46.28 -32.57
C VAL A 11 6.67 -44.85 -32.18
N SER A 12 7.15 -44.04 -33.12
CA SER A 12 7.68 -42.70 -32.80
C SER A 12 6.67 -41.56 -32.85
N VAL A 13 5.40 -41.79 -33.17
CA VAL A 13 4.36 -40.71 -33.24
C VAL A 13 3.46 -40.66 -32.00
N LEU A 14 3.48 -41.69 -31.15
CA LEU A 14 2.62 -41.70 -29.95
C LEU A 14 3.22 -41.01 -28.70
N CYS A 15 4.52 -40.64 -28.71
CA CYS A 15 5.17 -39.98 -27.57
C CYS A 15 5.16 -38.44 -27.63
N LEU A 16 4.59 -37.82 -28.69
CA LEU A 16 4.57 -36.36 -28.85
C LEU A 16 3.22 -35.70 -28.52
N LEU A 17 2.21 -36.45 -28.09
CA LEU A 17 0.90 -35.92 -27.73
C LEU A 17 0.64 -35.87 -26.22
N ALA A 18 1.62 -36.24 -25.38
CA ALA A 18 1.45 -36.22 -23.91
C ALA A 18 2.12 -35.01 -23.21
N ALA A 19 2.60 -34.02 -23.96
CA ALA A 19 3.33 -32.88 -23.38
C ALA A 19 2.61 -31.53 -23.47
N CYS A 20 1.29 -31.53 -23.68
CA CYS A 20 0.47 -30.30 -23.63
C CYS A 20 -0.73 -30.45 -22.70
N THR A 21 -0.55 -31.08 -21.54
CA THR A 21 -1.37 -30.67 -20.39
C THR A 21 -0.72 -29.41 -19.84
N GLY A 22 -1.11 -28.27 -20.39
CA GLY A 22 -0.78 -26.99 -19.81
C GLY A 22 -1.21 -27.02 -18.35
N THR A 23 -0.25 -27.13 -17.45
CA THR A 23 -0.37 -26.59 -16.11
C THR A 23 -0.60 -25.12 -16.35
N GLY A 24 -1.87 -24.68 -16.49
CA GLY A 24 -2.19 -23.27 -16.40
C GLY A 24 -1.46 -22.77 -15.18
N ASP A 25 -0.53 -21.86 -15.42
CA ASP A 25 0.24 -21.18 -14.39
C ASP A 25 -0.81 -20.57 -13.45
N ARG A 26 -1.15 -21.29 -12.37
CA ARG A 26 -2.05 -20.75 -11.36
C ARG A 26 -1.27 -19.65 -10.69
N GLN A 27 -1.50 -18.44 -11.15
CA GLN A 27 -0.94 -17.25 -10.56
C GLN A 27 -1.16 -17.32 -9.04
N GLU A 28 -0.08 -17.21 -8.27
CA GLU A 28 -0.14 -17.28 -6.82
C GLU A 28 -1.06 -16.17 -6.30
N PRO A 29 -1.99 -16.46 -5.37
CA PRO A 29 -2.90 -15.44 -4.85
C PRO A 29 -2.13 -14.36 -4.10
N VAL A 30 -2.58 -13.12 -4.19
CA VAL A 30 -2.04 -12.01 -3.40
C VAL A 30 -2.41 -12.21 -1.93
N ARG A 31 -1.41 -12.52 -1.11
CA ARG A 31 -1.54 -12.71 0.34
C ARG A 31 -1.18 -11.43 1.09
N ASN A 32 -0.07 -10.81 0.71
CA ASN A 32 0.42 -9.60 1.35
C ASN A 32 0.30 -8.42 0.39
N ILE A 33 -0.13 -7.30 0.90
CA ILE A 33 -0.18 -6.04 0.16
C ILE A 33 0.56 -4.98 0.99
N ILE A 34 1.58 -4.37 0.38
CA ILE A 34 2.27 -3.19 0.93
C ILE A 34 1.94 -2.03 0.01
N PHE A 35 1.13 -1.10 0.48
CA PHE A 35 0.72 0.08 -0.27
C PHE A 35 1.47 1.29 0.27
N MET A 36 2.35 1.85 -0.55
CA MET A 36 3.26 2.93 -0.19
C MET A 36 2.84 4.22 -0.89
N ILE A 37 2.64 5.29 -0.11
CA ILE A 37 2.21 6.60 -0.61
C ILE A 37 3.27 7.63 -0.24
N GLY A 38 3.83 8.31 -1.25
CA GLY A 38 4.59 9.55 -1.05
C GLY A 38 3.64 10.72 -1.18
N ASP A 39 3.28 11.36 -0.07
CA ASP A 39 2.41 12.54 -0.11
C ASP A 39 3.08 13.67 -0.89
N GLY A 40 2.39 14.25 -1.85
CA GLY A 40 2.94 15.28 -2.74
C GLY A 40 3.93 14.77 -3.80
N MET A 41 4.12 13.45 -3.91
CA MET A 41 5.10 12.84 -4.81
C MET A 41 4.57 12.70 -6.24
N GLY A 42 4.69 13.74 -7.03
CA GLY A 42 4.45 13.71 -8.46
C GLY A 42 5.63 13.18 -9.27
N LEU A 43 5.47 13.12 -10.59
CA LEU A 43 6.55 12.73 -11.50
C LEU A 43 7.77 13.68 -11.43
N PRO A 44 7.60 15.00 -11.27
CA PRO A 44 8.74 15.90 -11.08
C PRO A 44 9.58 15.56 -9.84
N GLN A 45 8.95 15.21 -8.71
CA GLN A 45 9.63 14.83 -7.48
C GLN A 45 10.44 13.54 -7.66
N VAL A 46 9.87 12.51 -8.33
CA VAL A 46 10.60 11.29 -8.68
C VAL A 46 11.78 11.58 -9.62
N THR A 47 11.57 12.47 -10.59
CA THR A 47 12.62 12.91 -11.52
C THR A 47 13.74 13.64 -10.78
N ALA A 48 13.38 14.50 -9.81
CA ALA A 48 14.32 15.21 -8.97
C ALA A 48 15.23 14.26 -8.18
N LEU A 49 14.66 13.19 -7.60
CA LEU A 49 15.43 12.16 -6.91
C LEU A 49 16.39 11.44 -7.86
N SER A 50 15.94 11.07 -9.06
CA SER A 50 16.79 10.39 -10.07
C SER A 50 17.95 11.31 -10.50
N LEU A 51 17.67 12.58 -10.74
CA LEU A 51 18.68 13.58 -11.09
C LEU A 51 19.73 13.76 -9.98
N GLU A 52 19.28 13.89 -8.74
CA GLU A 52 20.15 14.02 -7.56
C GLU A 52 21.11 12.83 -7.40
N GLN A 53 20.68 11.65 -7.81
CA GLN A 53 21.51 10.44 -7.82
C GLN A 53 22.35 10.29 -9.08
N GLY A 54 22.43 11.31 -9.94
CA GLY A 54 23.16 11.25 -11.22
C GLY A 54 22.58 10.20 -12.17
N TYR A 55 21.27 9.98 -12.12
CA TYR A 55 20.54 8.94 -12.86
C TYR A 55 20.99 7.49 -12.53
N ALA A 56 21.63 7.28 -11.38
CA ALA A 56 21.76 5.93 -10.84
C ALA A 56 20.35 5.39 -10.48
N PRO A 57 20.04 4.10 -10.77
CA PRO A 57 18.71 3.57 -10.53
C PRO A 57 18.24 3.75 -9.10
N THR A 58 17.06 4.33 -8.90
CA THR A 58 16.37 4.38 -7.62
C THR A 58 15.80 3.02 -7.25
N ARG A 59 15.35 2.81 -6.00
CA ARG A 59 14.67 1.57 -5.62
C ARG A 59 13.31 1.45 -6.29
N MET A 60 12.60 2.57 -6.45
CA MET A 60 11.31 2.59 -7.17
C MET A 60 11.44 2.10 -8.62
N GLU A 61 12.57 2.34 -9.29
CA GLU A 61 12.82 1.87 -10.66
C GLU A 61 12.97 0.34 -10.79
N ARG A 62 13.05 -0.40 -9.68
CA ARG A 62 12.96 -1.88 -9.70
C ARG A 62 11.56 -2.38 -10.02
N ALA A 63 10.55 -1.52 -9.99
CA ALA A 63 9.17 -1.88 -10.31
C ALA A 63 9.06 -2.51 -11.69
N THR A 64 8.40 -3.68 -11.77
CA THR A 64 8.24 -4.42 -13.02
C THR A 64 7.14 -3.86 -13.91
N TYR A 65 6.19 -3.13 -13.31
CA TYR A 65 5.07 -2.51 -14.01
C TYR A 65 4.89 -1.07 -13.55
N THR A 66 4.57 -0.19 -14.50
CA THR A 66 4.33 1.23 -14.23
C THR A 66 3.02 1.69 -14.86
N GLY A 67 2.39 2.66 -14.20
CA GLY A 67 1.22 3.36 -14.70
C GLY A 67 1.24 4.83 -14.27
N ILE A 68 0.23 5.56 -14.64
CA ILE A 68 -0.01 6.94 -14.18
C ILE A 68 -1.48 7.10 -13.79
N GLN A 69 -1.75 7.94 -12.80
CA GLN A 69 -3.10 8.16 -12.30
C GLN A 69 -3.52 9.62 -12.36
N LYS A 70 -4.84 9.83 -12.48
CA LYS A 70 -5.50 11.13 -12.40
C LYS A 70 -6.04 11.34 -10.99
N THR A 71 -5.78 12.49 -10.39
CA THR A 71 -6.00 12.72 -8.95
C THR A 71 -7.14 13.67 -8.62
N TYR A 72 -7.77 14.36 -9.59
CA TYR A 72 -8.85 15.31 -9.34
C TYR A 72 -9.90 14.80 -8.34
N SER A 73 -10.47 15.71 -7.54
CA SER A 73 -11.53 15.41 -6.57
C SER A 73 -12.94 15.56 -7.18
N ALA A 74 -13.97 15.14 -6.46
CA ALA A 74 -15.36 15.29 -6.90
C ALA A 74 -15.79 16.75 -7.01
N GLY A 75 -15.18 17.65 -6.22
CA GLY A 75 -15.51 19.06 -6.17
C GLY A 75 -14.55 19.99 -6.92
N GLY A 76 -13.41 19.47 -7.42
CA GLY A 76 -12.36 20.31 -8.00
C GLY A 76 -11.39 19.59 -8.91
N ARG A 77 -10.72 20.38 -9.76
CA ARG A 77 -9.68 19.86 -10.66
C ARG A 77 -8.39 19.52 -9.95
N ILE A 78 -8.15 20.15 -8.80
CA ILE A 78 -6.98 19.93 -7.94
C ILE A 78 -7.49 19.35 -6.63
N THR A 79 -6.95 18.20 -6.26
CA THR A 79 -7.30 17.49 -5.04
C THR A 79 -6.52 17.99 -3.84
N ASP A 80 -7.03 17.73 -2.64
CA ASP A 80 -6.21 17.70 -1.42
C ASP A 80 -5.93 16.24 -1.01
N SER A 81 -5.09 16.04 0.00
CA SER A 81 -4.72 14.71 0.51
C SER A 81 -5.94 13.95 1.06
N ALA A 82 -6.96 14.64 1.59
CA ALA A 82 -8.17 14.00 2.11
C ALA A 82 -8.98 13.31 1.01
N ALA A 83 -9.26 14.05 -0.08
CA ALA A 83 -9.99 13.51 -1.22
C ALA A 83 -9.15 12.50 -2.00
N ALA A 84 -7.85 12.74 -2.17
CA ALA A 84 -6.94 11.80 -2.84
C ALA A 84 -6.76 10.52 -2.03
N GLY A 85 -6.49 10.63 -0.72
CA GLY A 85 -6.41 9.49 0.19
C GLY A 85 -7.70 8.66 0.19
N THR A 86 -8.87 9.33 0.22
CA THR A 86 -10.17 8.65 0.11
C THR A 86 -10.31 7.89 -1.21
N ALA A 87 -9.89 8.47 -2.34
CA ALA A 87 -9.92 7.79 -3.62
C ALA A 87 -8.99 6.56 -3.65
N LEU A 88 -7.77 6.69 -3.10
CA LEU A 88 -6.78 5.62 -3.01
C LEU A 88 -7.15 4.52 -2.00
N ALA A 89 -7.83 4.87 -0.90
CA ALA A 89 -8.25 3.93 0.12
C ALA A 89 -9.60 3.27 -0.20
N CYS A 90 -10.57 4.05 -0.70
CA CYS A 90 -11.96 3.60 -0.81
C CYS A 90 -12.40 3.29 -2.24
N GLY A 91 -11.76 3.89 -3.26
CA GLY A 91 -12.09 3.69 -4.67
C GLY A 91 -13.26 4.53 -5.17
N GLU A 92 -13.57 5.62 -4.46
CA GLU A 92 -14.57 6.61 -4.85
C GLU A 92 -14.01 8.03 -4.69
N LYS A 93 -14.44 8.95 -5.57
CA LYS A 93 -14.10 10.36 -5.46
C LYS A 93 -14.94 11.03 -4.37
N THR A 94 -14.31 11.95 -3.63
CA THR A 94 -15.01 12.83 -2.68
C THR A 94 -14.57 14.28 -2.84
N THR A 95 -15.15 15.17 -2.05
CA THR A 95 -14.77 16.59 -2.00
C THR A 95 -13.54 16.79 -1.13
N ASN A 96 -12.75 17.82 -1.44
CA ASN A 96 -11.58 18.20 -0.63
C ASN A 96 -12.00 18.39 0.85
N GLY A 97 -11.13 17.99 1.77
CA GLY A 97 -11.37 18.02 3.21
C GLY A 97 -12.15 16.84 3.76
N THR A 98 -12.75 15.99 2.93
CA THR A 98 -13.60 14.86 3.35
C THR A 98 -12.81 13.56 3.37
N ILE A 99 -12.89 12.82 4.48
CA ILE A 99 -12.17 11.58 4.75
C ILE A 99 -13.13 10.38 4.70
N GLY A 100 -12.84 9.38 3.85
CA GLY A 100 -13.52 8.08 3.87
C GLY A 100 -15.03 8.10 3.62
N MET A 101 -15.55 9.17 3.05
CA MET A 101 -16.99 9.38 2.81
C MET A 101 -17.24 9.87 1.39
N THR A 102 -18.45 9.63 0.88
CA THR A 102 -18.94 10.25 -0.36
C THR A 102 -19.23 11.75 -0.14
N PRO A 103 -19.37 12.57 -1.21
CA PRO A 103 -19.71 13.98 -1.08
C PRO A 103 -21.05 14.25 -0.36
N ASP A 104 -21.97 13.28 -0.36
CA ASP A 104 -23.26 13.32 0.34
C ASP A 104 -23.21 12.74 1.76
N GLY A 105 -22.01 12.42 2.27
CA GLY A 105 -21.79 12.03 3.66
C GLY A 105 -21.98 10.54 3.95
N ARG A 106 -22.08 9.67 2.95
CA ARG A 106 -22.17 8.22 3.16
C ARG A 106 -20.77 7.62 3.42
N PRO A 107 -20.58 6.86 4.51
CA PRO A 107 -19.31 6.18 4.79
C PRO A 107 -18.91 5.19 3.67
N LEU A 108 -17.61 5.13 3.38
CA LEU A 108 -17.03 4.24 2.36
C LEU A 108 -16.18 3.16 3.02
N GLU A 109 -16.20 1.96 2.47
CA GLU A 109 -15.29 0.91 2.90
C GLU A 109 -13.89 1.10 2.29
N SER A 110 -12.85 1.14 3.11
CA SER A 110 -11.47 1.19 2.65
C SER A 110 -10.92 -0.21 2.28
N VAL A 111 -9.80 -0.23 1.57
CA VAL A 111 -9.00 -1.44 1.29
C VAL A 111 -8.53 -2.10 2.59
N LEU A 112 -8.11 -1.31 3.60
CA LEU A 112 -7.69 -1.81 4.91
C LEU A 112 -8.85 -2.52 5.61
N ARG A 113 -10.05 -1.93 5.64
CA ARG A 113 -11.25 -2.55 6.20
C ARG A 113 -11.64 -3.82 5.46
N ARG A 114 -11.47 -3.81 4.12
CA ARG A 114 -11.67 -5.02 3.32
C ARG A 114 -10.69 -6.12 3.68
N ALA A 115 -9.42 -5.77 3.90
CA ALA A 115 -8.37 -6.71 4.31
C ALA A 115 -8.67 -7.31 5.71
N GLN A 116 -9.09 -6.50 6.69
CA GLN A 116 -9.53 -6.99 8.01
C GLN A 116 -10.67 -8.01 7.89
N ARG A 117 -11.70 -7.71 7.09
CA ARG A 117 -12.82 -8.63 6.89
C ARG A 117 -12.42 -9.91 6.16
N ALA A 118 -11.35 -9.86 5.38
CA ALA A 118 -10.75 -11.02 4.74
C ALA A 118 -9.80 -11.82 5.68
N GLY A 119 -9.70 -11.44 6.96
CA GLY A 119 -8.87 -12.12 7.96
C GLY A 119 -7.37 -11.80 7.87
N LYS A 120 -6.99 -10.72 7.18
CA LYS A 120 -5.59 -10.28 7.09
C LYS A 120 -5.22 -9.40 8.27
N ALA A 121 -3.96 -9.49 8.71
CA ALA A 121 -3.39 -8.51 9.62
C ALA A 121 -3.30 -7.14 8.93
N THR A 122 -3.45 -6.05 9.68
CA THR A 122 -3.48 -4.70 9.11
C THR A 122 -2.58 -3.73 9.85
N GLY A 123 -1.90 -2.86 9.10
CA GLY A 123 -1.00 -1.87 9.69
C GLY A 123 -0.92 -0.58 8.91
N ILE A 124 -0.52 0.47 9.63
CA ILE A 124 -0.22 1.81 9.11
C ILE A 124 1.11 2.26 9.71
N VAL A 125 2.00 2.79 8.86
CA VAL A 125 3.28 3.41 9.23
C VAL A 125 3.41 4.72 8.48
N VAL A 126 3.52 5.83 9.20
CA VAL A 126 3.58 7.17 8.61
C VAL A 126 4.64 8.05 9.27
N THR A 127 5.02 9.13 8.62
CA THR A 127 5.96 10.13 9.16
C THR A 127 5.27 11.37 9.73
N CYS A 128 3.96 11.54 9.47
CA CYS A 128 3.09 12.55 10.08
C CYS A 128 2.30 11.99 11.27
N ALA A 129 1.34 12.74 11.79
CA ALA A 129 0.33 12.22 12.69
C ALA A 129 -0.47 11.11 12.00
N VAL A 130 -0.74 10.00 12.71
CA VAL A 130 -1.57 8.91 12.17
C VAL A 130 -2.99 9.39 11.83
N THR A 131 -3.40 10.51 12.40
CA THR A 131 -4.69 11.19 12.19
C THR A 131 -4.64 12.25 11.08
N ASP A 132 -3.59 12.30 10.27
CA ASP A 132 -3.51 13.15 9.08
C ASP A 132 -4.23 12.49 7.88
N ALA A 133 -4.43 13.22 6.81
CA ALA A 133 -5.43 12.89 5.79
C ALA A 133 -5.22 11.58 5.01
N PRO A 134 -4.04 11.24 4.44
CA PRO A 134 -3.91 9.98 3.72
C PRO A 134 -4.15 8.75 4.61
N PRO A 135 -3.51 8.56 5.79
CA PRO A 135 -3.74 7.40 6.64
C PRO A 135 -5.17 7.33 7.17
N ASP A 136 -5.80 8.46 7.49
CA ASP A 136 -7.18 8.53 7.98
C ASP A 136 -8.17 7.88 7.02
N ALA A 137 -8.02 8.07 5.74
CA ALA A 137 -8.91 7.53 4.72
C ALA A 137 -8.96 5.99 4.71
N PHE A 138 -7.95 5.32 5.28
CA PHE A 138 -7.92 3.87 5.41
C PHE A 138 -8.72 3.36 6.62
N VAL A 139 -8.97 4.21 7.62
CA VAL A 139 -9.55 3.81 8.92
C VAL A 139 -10.82 4.57 9.27
N ALA A 140 -10.88 5.86 8.99
CA ALA A 140 -11.87 6.77 9.52
C ALA A 140 -12.87 7.30 8.48
N HIS A 141 -13.95 7.88 8.99
CA HIS A 141 -14.97 8.60 8.23
C HIS A 141 -15.17 9.95 8.89
N ASN A 142 -14.77 11.03 8.21
CA ASN A 142 -14.80 12.35 8.79
C ASN A 142 -15.10 13.41 7.70
N PRO A 143 -16.11 14.27 7.84
CA PRO A 143 -16.36 15.35 6.88
C PRO A 143 -15.34 16.50 6.98
N ASP A 144 -14.53 16.55 8.03
CA ASP A 144 -13.52 17.58 8.28
C ASP A 144 -12.18 16.95 8.68
N ARG A 145 -11.21 16.96 7.77
CA ARG A 145 -9.85 16.41 7.97
C ARG A 145 -9.13 17.00 9.19
N TYR A 146 -9.50 18.18 9.64
CA TYR A 146 -8.86 18.86 10.78
C TYR A 146 -9.44 18.44 12.15
N ALA A 147 -10.54 17.69 12.18
CA ALA A 147 -11.11 17.17 13.42
C ALA A 147 -10.35 15.91 13.90
N GLN A 148 -9.05 16.02 14.14
CA GLN A 148 -8.14 14.90 14.39
C GLN A 148 -8.47 14.14 15.69
N GLU A 149 -8.98 14.80 16.73
CA GLU A 149 -9.46 14.11 17.94
C GLU A 149 -10.65 13.18 17.64
N TYR A 150 -11.53 13.58 16.72
CA TYR A 150 -12.64 12.73 16.28
C TYR A 150 -12.14 11.50 15.52
N THR A 151 -11.15 11.67 14.67
CA THR A 151 -10.49 10.59 13.96
C THR A 151 -9.78 9.62 14.91
N ALA A 152 -9.05 10.13 15.91
CA ALA A 152 -8.38 9.31 16.93
C ALA A 152 -9.33 8.35 17.66
N LEU A 153 -10.59 8.76 17.91
CA LEU A 153 -11.63 7.89 18.50
C LEU A 153 -11.91 6.67 17.59
N GLN A 154 -11.93 6.88 16.28
CA GLN A 154 -12.20 5.81 15.33
C GLN A 154 -11.00 4.86 15.21
N TYR A 155 -9.77 5.37 15.30
CA TYR A 155 -8.57 4.54 15.38
C TYR A 155 -8.57 3.65 16.62
N ALA A 156 -8.86 4.21 17.79
CA ALA A 156 -8.92 3.45 19.04
C ALA A 156 -9.94 2.31 18.99
N GLY A 157 -11.01 2.43 18.21
CA GLY A 157 -12.03 1.41 17.99
C GLY A 157 -11.82 0.53 16.76
N SER A 158 -10.76 0.75 15.99
CA SER A 158 -10.61 0.20 14.64
C SER A 158 -10.26 -1.29 14.58
N GLY A 159 -9.60 -1.84 15.60
CA GLY A 159 -9.05 -3.18 15.59
C GLY A 159 -7.87 -3.34 14.60
N ILE A 160 -7.17 -2.25 14.24
CA ILE A 160 -5.94 -2.32 13.45
C ILE A 160 -4.83 -2.98 14.26
N ASP A 161 -4.06 -3.88 13.65
CA ASP A 161 -3.03 -4.63 14.39
C ASP A 161 -1.77 -3.82 14.67
N LEU A 162 -1.46 -2.85 13.79
CA LEU A 162 -0.27 -2.02 13.94
C LEU A 162 -0.55 -0.58 13.54
N LEU A 163 -0.28 0.36 14.45
CA LEU A 163 -0.40 1.80 14.22
C LEU A 163 0.90 2.49 14.62
N VAL A 164 1.59 3.13 13.67
CA VAL A 164 2.91 3.73 13.88
C VAL A 164 3.00 5.10 13.23
N GLY A 165 3.23 6.15 14.01
CA GLY A 165 3.38 7.53 13.53
C GLY A 165 3.38 8.55 14.66
N ALA A 166 3.31 9.84 14.29
CA ALA A 166 3.16 10.94 15.25
C ALA A 166 1.69 11.14 15.66
N GLY A 167 1.37 12.24 16.34
CA GLY A 167 0.01 12.63 16.70
C GLY A 167 -0.49 12.08 18.03
N ARG A 168 0.42 11.66 18.91
CA ARG A 168 0.06 11.12 20.23
C ARG A 168 -0.88 12.03 21.03
N GLU A 169 -0.75 13.33 20.87
CA GLU A 169 -1.56 14.33 21.55
C GLU A 169 -3.05 14.16 21.28
N TYR A 170 -3.46 13.75 20.09
CA TYR A 170 -4.85 13.52 19.71
C TYR A 170 -5.46 12.30 20.41
N PHE A 171 -4.62 11.43 20.97
CA PHE A 171 -5.03 10.27 21.77
C PHE A 171 -5.01 10.56 23.27
N ASP A 172 -4.00 11.30 23.78
CA ASP A 172 -3.74 11.43 25.22
C ASP A 172 -4.06 12.81 25.81
N ARG A 173 -4.07 13.88 24.98
CA ARG A 173 -4.30 15.27 25.45
C ARG A 173 -5.55 15.85 24.83
N ARG A 174 -6.59 15.08 24.87
CA ARG A 174 -7.86 15.36 24.22
C ARG A 174 -8.68 16.38 24.99
N SER A 175 -9.48 17.17 24.25
CA SER A 175 -10.43 18.14 24.79
C SER A 175 -11.54 17.48 25.64
N ASP A 176 -11.88 16.21 25.39
CA ASP A 176 -12.87 15.43 26.12
C ASP A 176 -12.30 14.75 27.40
N GLY A 177 -11.01 14.92 27.69
CA GLY A 177 -10.33 14.37 28.87
C GLY A 177 -10.08 12.86 28.83
N ARG A 178 -10.35 12.18 27.71
CA ARG A 178 -10.07 10.74 27.56
C ARG A 178 -8.59 10.51 27.25
N ALA A 179 -8.07 9.38 27.71
CA ALA A 179 -6.76 8.85 27.33
C ALA A 179 -6.95 7.60 26.44
N LEU A 180 -6.97 7.78 25.12
CA LEU A 180 -7.28 6.69 24.20
C LEU A 180 -6.16 5.64 24.15
N THR A 181 -4.90 6.00 24.43
CA THR A 181 -3.82 5.01 24.56
C THR A 181 -4.08 4.06 25.72
N ASP A 182 -4.55 4.55 26.88
CA ASP A 182 -4.92 3.70 28.02
C ASP A 182 -6.11 2.78 27.68
N GLU A 183 -7.09 3.32 26.94
CA GLU A 183 -8.22 2.52 26.47
C GLU A 183 -7.78 1.43 25.47
N MET A 184 -6.86 1.73 24.57
CA MET A 184 -6.27 0.75 23.65
C MET A 184 -5.49 -0.32 24.41
N CYS A 185 -4.67 0.08 25.40
CA CYS A 185 -3.96 -0.86 26.28
C CYS A 185 -4.93 -1.79 27.03
N SER A 186 -6.05 -1.26 27.54
CA SER A 186 -7.08 -2.07 28.22
C SER A 186 -7.73 -3.12 27.29
N ARG A 187 -7.67 -2.90 25.97
CA ARG A 187 -8.15 -3.83 24.93
C ARG A 187 -7.05 -4.74 24.39
N GLY A 188 -5.85 -4.73 25.02
CA GLY A 188 -4.76 -5.63 24.68
C GLY A 188 -3.69 -5.07 23.75
N TYR A 189 -3.75 -3.78 23.41
CA TYR A 189 -2.65 -3.16 22.64
C TYR A 189 -1.42 -3.00 23.53
N ALA A 190 -0.26 -3.36 22.98
CA ALA A 190 1.01 -2.85 23.49
C ALA A 190 1.17 -1.36 23.07
N PHE A 191 1.85 -0.57 23.89
CA PHE A 191 2.13 0.83 23.59
C PHE A 191 3.63 1.09 23.52
N ALA A 192 4.10 1.69 22.43
CA ALA A 192 5.49 2.09 22.22
C ALA A 192 5.56 3.64 22.16
N PRO A 193 6.09 4.31 23.19
CA PRO A 193 6.13 5.77 23.24
C PRO A 193 7.22 6.40 22.37
N ASP A 194 8.16 5.60 21.91
CA ASP A 194 9.32 6.04 21.15
C ASP A 194 9.82 4.98 20.16
N ARG A 195 10.82 5.35 19.34
CA ARG A 195 11.40 4.48 18.33
C ARG A 195 12.06 3.23 18.92
N GLU A 196 12.73 3.33 20.06
CA GLU A 196 13.40 2.19 20.69
C GLU A 196 12.39 1.13 21.12
N ALA A 197 11.31 1.55 21.77
CA ALA A 197 10.21 0.69 22.16
C ALA A 197 9.53 0.03 20.93
N LEU A 198 9.32 0.78 19.85
CA LEU A 198 8.80 0.22 18.58
C LEU A 198 9.73 -0.90 18.06
N LEU A 199 11.02 -0.65 17.97
CA LEU A 199 11.98 -1.62 17.43
C LEU A 199 12.17 -2.85 18.36
N ALA A 200 11.94 -2.68 19.67
CA ALA A 200 11.95 -3.76 20.64
C ALA A 200 10.68 -4.62 20.65
N ALA A 201 9.56 -4.12 20.08
CA ALA A 201 8.28 -4.83 20.07
C ALA A 201 8.37 -6.20 19.37
N ARG A 202 7.54 -7.15 19.84
CA ARG A 202 7.55 -8.54 19.33
C ARG A 202 6.16 -9.07 18.94
N THR A 203 5.11 -8.34 19.28
CA THR A 203 3.72 -8.79 19.10
C THR A 203 2.83 -7.65 18.64
N THR A 204 1.68 -8.01 18.08
CA THR A 204 0.52 -7.13 17.81
C THR A 204 -0.64 -7.56 18.73
N PRO A 205 -1.67 -6.72 18.96
CA PRO A 205 -1.76 -5.36 18.43
C PRO A 205 -0.80 -4.37 19.13
N LEU A 206 -0.26 -3.42 18.35
CA LEU A 206 0.71 -2.42 18.83
C LEU A 206 0.34 -1.02 18.33
N ALA A 207 0.34 -0.04 19.25
CA ALA A 207 0.30 1.39 18.93
C ALA A 207 1.64 2.03 19.30
N ALA A 208 2.36 2.54 18.32
CA ALA A 208 3.58 3.31 18.47
C ALA A 208 3.29 4.76 18.06
N LEU A 209 2.92 5.60 19.03
CA LEU A 209 2.49 6.97 18.81
C LEU A 209 3.51 7.94 19.40
N PHE A 210 4.09 8.76 18.53
CA PHE A 210 5.12 9.72 18.90
C PHE A 210 4.55 11.12 19.09
N PRO A 211 5.22 11.99 19.90
CA PRO A 211 4.80 13.37 20.09
C PRO A 211 4.86 14.20 18.81
N GLY A 212 4.04 15.25 18.73
CA GLY A 212 3.98 16.23 17.65
C GLY A 212 3.11 15.80 16.47
N ASP A 213 2.86 16.73 15.55
CA ASP A 213 2.08 16.50 14.35
C ASP A 213 2.84 15.72 13.27
N ALA A 214 4.17 15.67 13.39
CA ALA A 214 5.04 14.94 12.49
C ALA A 214 6.39 14.68 13.14
N LEU A 215 7.14 13.75 12.56
CA LEU A 215 8.55 13.60 12.85
C LEU A 215 9.37 14.76 12.22
N PRO A 216 10.59 15.03 12.68
CA PRO A 216 11.47 15.98 12.01
C PRO A 216 11.73 15.60 10.55
N LEU A 217 11.97 16.58 9.66
CA LEU A 217 12.43 16.30 8.31
C LEU A 217 13.75 15.52 8.33
N ALA A 218 13.88 14.51 7.47
CA ALA A 218 15.05 13.65 7.40
C ALA A 218 16.36 14.43 7.14
N ALA A 219 16.30 15.45 6.27
CA ALA A 219 17.44 16.32 5.97
C ALA A 219 17.84 17.26 7.12
N ARG A 220 16.95 17.50 8.08
CA ARG A 220 17.14 18.45 9.20
C ARG A 220 17.19 17.80 10.57
N ASP A 221 17.26 16.49 10.62
CA ASP A 221 17.32 15.71 11.88
C ASP A 221 18.71 15.77 12.53
N THR A 222 19.03 16.90 13.13
CA THR A 222 20.31 17.09 13.86
C THR A 222 20.35 16.36 15.20
N ALA A 223 19.20 15.96 15.74
CA ALA A 223 19.08 15.27 17.02
C ALA A 223 19.07 13.74 16.90
N GLY A 224 19.03 13.20 15.68
CA GLY A 224 18.92 11.75 15.43
C GLY A 224 17.59 11.13 15.85
N ILE A 225 16.56 11.96 16.01
CA ILE A 225 15.20 11.52 16.39
C ILE A 225 14.57 10.71 15.27
N ARG A 226 14.68 11.22 14.04
CA ARG A 226 14.18 10.59 12.82
C ARG A 226 15.10 9.46 12.35
N GLY A 227 16.39 9.78 12.10
CA GLY A 227 17.37 8.83 11.54
C GLY A 227 16.84 8.08 10.32
N ASP A 228 16.93 6.74 10.36
CA ASP A 228 16.37 5.82 9.36
C ASP A 228 14.98 5.29 9.75
N TYR A 229 14.16 6.12 10.40
CA TYR A 229 12.88 5.72 10.97
C TYR A 229 11.95 5.00 9.98
N LEU A 230 11.69 5.60 8.81
CA LEU A 230 10.69 5.04 7.88
C LEU A 230 11.12 3.65 7.38
N VAL A 231 12.41 3.47 7.11
CA VAL A 231 13.00 2.18 6.73
C VAL A 231 12.83 1.16 7.85
N ARG A 232 13.21 1.52 9.09
CA ARG A 232 13.16 0.60 10.24
C ARG A 232 11.74 0.31 10.70
N ALA A 233 10.86 1.31 10.68
CA ALA A 233 9.44 1.13 11.00
C ALA A 233 8.75 0.23 9.96
N THR A 234 9.06 0.41 8.67
CA THR A 234 8.56 -0.48 7.60
C THR A 234 9.05 -1.92 7.80
N GLN A 235 10.35 -2.12 8.08
CA GLN A 235 10.88 -3.45 8.39
C GLN A 235 10.17 -4.10 9.57
N LYS A 236 10.02 -3.35 10.68
CA LYS A 236 9.37 -3.82 11.90
C LYS A 236 7.89 -4.12 11.67
N ALA A 237 7.20 -3.29 10.89
CA ALA A 237 5.80 -3.53 10.53
C ALA A 237 5.63 -4.82 9.74
N ILE A 238 6.46 -5.06 8.73
CA ILE A 238 6.46 -6.30 7.94
C ILE A 238 6.74 -7.52 8.85
N GLU A 239 7.76 -7.43 9.73
CA GLU A 239 8.09 -8.49 10.70
C GLU A 239 6.88 -8.85 11.58
N LEU A 240 6.26 -7.85 12.22
CA LEU A 240 5.16 -8.04 13.15
C LEU A 240 3.90 -8.57 12.47
N LEU A 241 3.52 -7.98 11.33
CA LEU A 241 2.30 -8.38 10.60
C LEU A 241 2.46 -9.76 9.96
N SER A 242 3.64 -10.10 9.44
CA SER A 242 3.91 -11.46 8.94
C SER A 242 3.87 -12.51 10.05
N GLY A 243 4.25 -12.15 11.27
CA GLY A 243 4.24 -13.03 12.44
C GLY A 243 2.90 -13.10 13.18
N ALA A 244 1.89 -12.34 12.78
CA ALA A 244 0.62 -12.19 13.51
C ALA A 244 -0.32 -13.40 13.41
N GLY A 245 0.02 -14.43 12.62
CA GLY A 245 -0.79 -15.67 12.49
C GLY A 245 -2.01 -15.55 11.59
N HIS A 246 -2.12 -14.49 10.80
CA HIS A 246 -3.14 -14.26 9.79
C HIS A 246 -2.73 -14.81 8.41
N ASP A 247 -3.70 -14.95 7.49
CA ASP A 247 -3.42 -15.31 6.09
C ASP A 247 -2.95 -14.08 5.29
N GLY A 248 -1.72 -13.62 5.62
CA GLY A 248 -1.11 -12.44 5.05
C GLY A 248 -1.57 -11.14 5.70
N PHE A 249 -1.17 -10.01 5.11
CA PHE A 249 -1.40 -8.69 5.69
C PHE A 249 -1.66 -7.60 4.62
N PHE A 250 -2.22 -6.49 5.08
CA PHE A 250 -2.27 -5.21 4.39
C PHE A 250 -1.51 -4.17 5.22
N LEU A 251 -0.49 -3.56 4.64
CA LEU A 251 0.32 -2.52 5.26
C LEU A 251 0.27 -1.26 4.39
N MET A 252 -0.19 -0.15 4.94
CA MET A 252 -0.04 1.19 4.38
C MET A 252 1.22 1.82 4.95
N VAL A 253 2.08 2.36 4.09
CA VAL A 253 3.29 3.10 4.48
C VAL A 253 3.27 4.47 3.80
N GLU A 254 3.58 5.53 4.55
CA GLU A 254 3.57 6.87 3.98
C GLU A 254 4.83 7.66 4.29
N GLY A 255 5.40 8.24 3.22
CA GLY A 255 6.36 9.33 3.28
C GLY A 255 5.64 10.67 3.24
N SER A 256 5.07 11.07 4.38
CA SER A 256 4.14 12.18 4.49
C SER A 256 4.78 13.57 4.32
N LEU A 257 6.09 13.68 4.55
CA LEU A 257 6.74 14.98 4.66
C LEU A 257 7.36 15.47 3.35
N ILE A 258 7.26 14.71 2.27
CA ILE A 258 7.60 15.16 0.91
C ILE A 258 6.71 16.36 0.57
N ASP A 259 5.41 16.24 0.83
CA ASP A 259 4.40 17.27 0.62
C ASP A 259 4.68 18.54 1.44
N ARG A 260 4.93 18.39 2.75
CA ARG A 260 5.20 19.53 3.63
C ARG A 260 6.41 20.34 3.16
N ALA A 261 7.50 19.64 2.79
CA ALA A 261 8.70 20.32 2.27
C ALA A 261 8.42 20.99 0.90
N ALA A 262 7.61 20.36 0.04
CA ALA A 262 7.24 20.93 -1.25
C ALA A 262 6.32 22.16 -1.10
N HIS A 263 5.41 22.19 -0.12
CA HIS A 263 4.61 23.37 0.24
C HIS A 263 5.47 24.57 0.67
N GLU A 264 6.59 24.29 1.34
CA GLU A 264 7.57 25.29 1.74
C GLU A 264 8.57 25.64 0.61
N ASN A 265 8.44 25.01 -0.57
CA ASN A 265 9.40 25.09 -1.68
C ASN A 265 10.83 24.73 -1.23
N ASP A 266 10.95 23.85 -0.25
CA ASP A 266 12.19 23.39 0.36
C ASP A 266 12.76 22.19 -0.41
N THR A 267 13.62 22.45 -1.37
CA THR A 267 14.26 21.43 -2.21
C THR A 267 15.03 20.40 -1.38
N GLU A 268 15.82 20.85 -0.39
CA GLU A 268 16.66 19.96 0.43
C GLU A 268 15.81 19.05 1.33
N GLY A 269 14.79 19.62 1.97
CA GLY A 269 13.80 18.88 2.76
C GLY A 269 13.07 17.83 1.91
N MET A 270 12.54 18.23 0.77
CA MET A 270 11.82 17.35 -0.16
C MET A 270 12.72 16.19 -0.65
N LEU A 271 13.93 16.48 -1.09
CA LEU A 271 14.89 15.45 -1.54
C LEU A 271 15.32 14.52 -0.41
N GLY A 272 15.45 15.03 0.82
CA GLY A 272 15.73 14.24 2.02
C GLY A 272 14.63 13.22 2.29
N GLU A 273 13.35 13.64 2.22
CA GLU A 273 12.19 12.80 2.42
C GLU A 273 12.02 11.77 1.29
N LEU A 274 12.24 12.18 0.04
CA LEU A 274 12.22 11.28 -1.12
C LEU A 274 13.26 10.17 -1.02
N ARG A 275 14.49 10.50 -0.58
CA ARG A 275 15.55 9.50 -0.34
C ARG A 275 15.19 8.52 0.77
N ASP A 276 14.57 9.00 1.85
CA ASP A 276 14.12 8.13 2.95
C ASP A 276 12.99 7.21 2.50
N PHE A 277 12.02 7.74 1.78
CA PHE A 277 10.90 6.98 1.21
C PHE A 277 11.37 5.93 0.21
N ASP A 278 12.25 6.28 -0.74
CA ASP A 278 12.81 5.34 -1.72
C ASP A 278 13.55 4.17 -1.03
N ARG A 279 14.29 4.44 0.06
CA ARG A 279 14.92 3.37 0.86
C ARG A 279 13.89 2.45 1.52
N ALA A 280 12.78 3.00 2.01
CA ALA A 280 11.69 2.21 2.56
C ALA A 280 11.00 1.36 1.47
N VAL A 281 10.83 1.90 0.26
CA VAL A 281 10.36 1.14 -0.92
C VAL A 281 11.28 -0.05 -1.20
N GLY A 282 12.60 0.18 -1.17
CA GLY A 282 13.58 -0.91 -1.33
C GLY A 282 13.37 -2.04 -0.32
N THR A 283 13.06 -1.71 0.94
CA THR A 283 12.75 -2.70 1.98
C THR A 283 11.52 -3.54 1.64
N ALA A 284 10.46 -2.90 1.12
CA ALA A 284 9.24 -3.59 0.72
C ALA A 284 9.47 -4.50 -0.49
N PHE A 285 10.24 -4.06 -1.48
CA PHE A 285 10.58 -4.88 -2.65
C PHE A 285 11.47 -6.07 -2.26
N ASP A 286 12.45 -5.88 -1.38
CA ASP A 286 13.28 -6.96 -0.86
C ASP A 286 12.48 -8.00 -0.08
N PHE A 287 11.40 -7.60 0.57
CA PHE A 287 10.46 -8.54 1.19
C PHE A 287 9.68 -9.31 0.12
N ALA A 288 9.15 -8.65 -0.89
CA ALA A 288 8.42 -9.28 -1.99
C ALA A 288 9.26 -10.31 -2.75
N ASP A 289 10.55 -10.04 -2.96
CA ASP A 289 11.49 -10.98 -3.61
C ASP A 289 11.61 -12.32 -2.83
N ARG A 290 11.52 -12.26 -1.51
CA ARG A 290 11.65 -13.43 -0.64
C ARG A 290 10.33 -14.09 -0.27
N HIS A 291 9.21 -13.43 -0.53
CA HIS A 291 7.88 -13.87 -0.12
C HIS A 291 6.89 -13.78 -1.29
N PRO A 292 6.85 -14.81 -2.15
CA PRO A 292 5.85 -14.92 -3.21
C PRO A 292 4.43 -14.73 -2.66
N GLY A 293 3.52 -14.20 -3.47
CA GLY A 293 2.19 -13.76 -3.02
C GLY A 293 2.19 -12.35 -2.41
N THR A 294 3.29 -11.59 -2.53
CA THR A 294 3.36 -10.20 -2.09
C THR A 294 3.23 -9.23 -3.27
N LEU A 295 2.32 -8.28 -3.14
CA LEU A 295 2.19 -7.10 -3.99
C LEU A 295 2.72 -5.88 -3.26
N VAL A 296 3.61 -5.13 -3.89
CA VAL A 296 4.00 -3.79 -3.45
C VAL A 296 3.54 -2.78 -4.49
N LEU A 297 2.81 -1.77 -4.03
CA LEU A 297 2.33 -0.68 -4.87
C LEU A 297 2.84 0.64 -4.28
N VAL A 298 3.47 1.47 -5.13
CA VAL A 298 4.04 2.76 -4.74
C VAL A 298 3.45 3.85 -5.61
N THR A 299 2.96 4.93 -5.02
CA THR A 299 2.41 6.08 -5.75
C THR A 299 2.45 7.33 -4.87
N GLY A 300 2.12 8.50 -5.44
CA GLY A 300 1.74 9.69 -4.68
C GLY A 300 0.22 9.82 -4.63
N ASP A 301 -0.28 10.71 -3.83
CA ASP A 301 -1.69 11.10 -3.78
C ASP A 301 -1.99 12.31 -4.68
N HIS A 302 -1.07 13.26 -4.77
CA HIS A 302 -1.00 14.39 -5.69
C HIS A 302 0.45 14.84 -5.90
N GLU A 303 0.66 15.89 -6.68
CA GLU A 303 1.90 16.62 -6.78
C GLU A 303 1.78 17.93 -6.01
N THR A 304 2.87 18.40 -5.38
CA THR A 304 2.92 19.64 -4.62
C THR A 304 4.08 20.51 -5.08
N GLY A 305 3.83 21.81 -5.13
CA GLY A 305 4.81 22.83 -5.46
C GLY A 305 4.86 23.20 -6.95
N GLY A 306 4.22 22.42 -7.83
CA GLY A 306 4.32 22.63 -9.28
C GLY A 306 5.78 22.61 -9.73
N LEU A 307 6.56 21.63 -9.26
CA LEU A 307 8.01 21.53 -9.45
C LEU A 307 8.37 21.38 -10.93
N THR A 308 9.37 22.11 -11.36
CA THR A 308 9.99 22.03 -12.69
C THR A 308 11.51 21.97 -12.54
N LEU A 309 12.17 21.09 -13.32
CA LEU A 309 13.61 20.96 -13.37
C LEU A 309 14.10 21.58 -14.68
N ILE A 310 14.87 22.63 -14.59
CA ILE A 310 15.33 23.41 -15.75
C ILE A 310 16.84 23.64 -15.68
N PRO A 311 17.50 24.04 -16.79
CA PRO A 311 18.89 24.51 -16.71
C PRO A 311 18.99 25.71 -15.77
N PRO A 312 20.10 25.87 -15.03
CA PRO A 312 20.32 27.06 -14.21
C PRO A 312 20.18 28.36 -15.02
N HIS A 313 19.67 29.41 -14.38
CA HIS A 313 19.40 30.67 -15.05
C HIS A 313 20.66 31.24 -15.73
N GLY A 314 20.55 31.53 -17.02
CA GLY A 314 21.66 32.04 -17.84
C GLY A 314 22.58 30.95 -18.45
N GLU A 315 22.32 29.68 -18.20
CA GLU A 315 23.02 28.57 -18.81
C GLU A 315 22.24 27.97 -19.98
N GLU A 316 22.96 27.41 -20.96
CA GLU A 316 22.33 26.68 -22.07
C GLU A 316 22.01 25.23 -21.67
N THR A 317 21.18 24.55 -22.45
CA THR A 317 20.94 23.11 -22.32
C THR A 317 22.26 22.32 -22.43
N GLY A 318 22.45 21.30 -21.59
CA GLY A 318 23.66 20.47 -21.56
C GLY A 318 24.57 20.71 -20.36
N THR A 319 24.12 21.52 -19.36
CA THR A 319 24.80 21.68 -18.10
C THR A 319 24.71 20.41 -17.24
N ALA A 320 25.66 20.23 -16.31
CA ALA A 320 25.68 19.10 -15.39
C ALA A 320 24.73 19.28 -14.18
N THR A 321 24.12 20.45 -14.04
CA THR A 321 23.29 20.84 -12.89
C THR A 321 21.88 21.22 -13.35
N ALA A 322 20.91 21.14 -12.46
CA ALA A 322 19.55 21.62 -12.69
C ALA A 322 19.14 22.58 -11.58
N GLU A 323 18.30 23.54 -11.94
CA GLU A 323 17.59 24.42 -11.02
C GLU A 323 16.21 23.82 -10.72
N TYR A 324 15.83 23.78 -9.46
CA TYR A 324 14.54 23.32 -8.96
C TYR A 324 13.62 24.54 -8.82
N VAL A 325 12.65 24.66 -9.69
CA VAL A 325 11.75 25.81 -9.73
C VAL A 325 10.35 25.37 -9.31
N PHE A 326 9.86 25.94 -8.22
CA PHE A 326 8.48 25.76 -7.76
C PHE A 326 7.62 26.89 -8.31
N SER A 327 6.51 26.55 -8.94
CA SER A 327 5.57 27.51 -9.50
C SER A 327 4.45 27.92 -8.54
N THR A 328 4.29 27.20 -7.44
CA THR A 328 3.26 27.43 -6.43
C THR A 328 3.73 26.82 -5.07
N ASP A 329 3.02 27.20 -4.02
CA ASP A 329 3.07 26.55 -2.71
C ASP A 329 1.87 25.60 -2.48
N CYS A 330 1.11 25.27 -3.54
CA CYS A 330 -0.09 24.45 -3.50
C CYS A 330 0.10 23.16 -4.31
N HIS A 331 -0.94 22.32 -4.31
CA HIS A 331 -0.97 21.12 -5.15
C HIS A 331 -1.18 21.48 -6.63
N SER A 332 -0.75 20.59 -7.51
CA SER A 332 -1.00 20.70 -8.94
C SER A 332 -1.82 19.55 -9.51
N ALA A 333 -2.30 19.71 -10.75
CA ALA A 333 -3.08 18.69 -11.46
C ALA A 333 -2.21 17.70 -12.26
N THR A 334 -0.91 17.63 -11.98
CA THR A 334 0.02 16.73 -12.64
C THR A 334 -0.37 15.27 -12.43
N PHE A 335 -0.25 14.44 -13.45
CA PHE A 335 -0.44 12.98 -13.29
C PHE A 335 0.61 12.40 -12.36
N ILE A 336 0.18 11.45 -11.55
CA ILE A 336 1.02 10.82 -10.53
C ILE A 336 1.49 9.46 -11.00
N PRO A 337 2.78 9.11 -10.85
CA PRO A 337 3.29 7.79 -11.22
C PRO A 337 2.78 6.70 -10.28
N VAL A 338 2.62 5.50 -10.84
CA VAL A 338 2.29 4.27 -10.10
C VAL A 338 3.37 3.25 -10.43
N PHE A 339 4.04 2.74 -9.40
CA PHE A 339 5.04 1.67 -9.51
C PHE A 339 4.48 0.43 -8.85
N ALA A 340 4.47 -0.70 -9.56
CA ALA A 340 3.93 -1.95 -9.06
C ALA A 340 4.97 -3.08 -9.17
N TYR A 341 5.09 -3.86 -8.10
CA TYR A 341 6.09 -4.91 -7.96
C TYR A 341 5.52 -6.17 -7.31
N GLY A 342 5.94 -7.35 -7.78
CA GLY A 342 5.56 -8.64 -7.23
C GLY A 342 4.24 -9.18 -7.78
N THR A 343 3.57 -10.02 -7.00
CA THR A 343 2.38 -10.76 -7.44
C THR A 343 1.19 -9.82 -7.69
N GLY A 344 0.59 -9.88 -8.88
CA GLY A 344 -0.56 -9.04 -9.26
C GLY A 344 -0.19 -7.62 -9.72
N ALA A 345 1.11 -7.30 -9.83
CA ALA A 345 1.60 -5.99 -10.23
C ALA A 345 1.17 -5.58 -11.66
N GLU A 346 0.97 -6.55 -12.55
CA GLU A 346 0.54 -6.34 -13.95
C GLU A 346 -0.81 -5.64 -14.08
N HIS A 347 -1.62 -5.65 -13.02
CA HIS A 347 -2.92 -4.97 -13.02
C HIS A 347 -2.81 -3.44 -12.94
N PHE A 348 -1.63 -2.88 -12.59
CA PHE A 348 -1.45 -1.46 -12.30
C PHE A 348 -0.70 -0.70 -13.42
N THR A 349 -1.00 -1.01 -14.68
CA THR A 349 -0.38 -0.40 -15.86
C THR A 349 -1.32 0.58 -16.57
N GLY A 350 -0.73 1.46 -17.39
CA GLY A 350 -1.46 2.41 -18.23
C GLY A 350 -1.95 3.64 -17.47
N VAL A 351 -2.88 4.38 -18.10
CA VAL A 351 -3.50 5.57 -17.52
C VAL A 351 -4.78 5.19 -16.78
N MET A 352 -4.88 5.55 -15.51
CA MET A 352 -6.03 5.17 -14.69
C MET A 352 -6.57 6.32 -13.83
N GLU A 353 -7.77 6.16 -13.31
CA GLU A 353 -8.27 6.96 -12.20
C GLU A 353 -7.64 6.49 -10.90
N ASN A 354 -7.36 7.39 -9.93
CA ASN A 354 -6.85 6.97 -8.62
C ASN A 354 -7.83 6.04 -7.89
N THR A 355 -9.12 6.17 -8.14
CA THR A 355 -10.15 5.26 -7.61
C THR A 355 -10.01 3.81 -8.12
N ALA A 356 -9.39 3.61 -9.28
CA ALA A 356 -9.19 2.28 -9.82
C ALA A 356 -8.19 1.47 -8.98
N ILE A 357 -7.25 2.13 -8.31
CA ILE A 357 -6.25 1.49 -7.45
C ILE A 357 -6.94 0.70 -6.32
N ALA A 358 -7.76 1.36 -5.50
CA ALA A 358 -8.47 0.68 -4.42
C ALA A 358 -9.41 -0.42 -4.93
N ARG A 359 -10.09 -0.20 -6.06
CA ARG A 359 -10.99 -1.21 -6.65
C ARG A 359 -10.24 -2.48 -7.06
N LYS A 360 -9.06 -2.33 -7.66
CA LYS A 360 -8.17 -3.43 -8.03
C LYS A 360 -7.62 -4.14 -6.79
N LEU A 361 -7.17 -3.39 -5.78
CA LEU A 361 -6.69 -3.96 -4.52
C LEU A 361 -7.78 -4.77 -3.81
N LYS A 362 -9.00 -4.25 -3.71
CA LYS A 362 -10.15 -4.98 -3.14
C LYS A 362 -10.45 -6.27 -3.90
N ALA A 363 -10.41 -6.24 -5.23
CA ALA A 363 -10.63 -7.43 -6.06
C ALA A 363 -9.55 -8.50 -5.81
N LEU A 364 -8.28 -8.11 -5.68
CA LEU A 364 -7.17 -9.03 -5.37
C LEU A 364 -7.33 -9.65 -3.96
N ILE A 365 -7.75 -8.87 -2.96
CA ILE A 365 -8.07 -9.38 -1.62
C ILE A 365 -9.17 -10.43 -1.66
N ASP A 366 -10.25 -10.17 -2.41
CA ASP A 366 -11.39 -11.09 -2.52
C ASP A 366 -11.05 -12.42 -3.20
N VAL A 367 -10.19 -12.39 -4.21
CA VAL A 367 -9.70 -13.60 -4.89
C VAL A 367 -8.84 -14.42 -3.94
N GLY A 368 -7.92 -13.79 -3.20
CA GLY A 368 -7.05 -14.46 -2.23
C GLY A 368 -7.85 -15.17 -1.13
N SER A 369 -8.88 -14.52 -0.59
CA SER A 369 -9.72 -15.10 0.48
C SER A 369 -10.50 -16.33 0.03
N ARG A 370 -11.04 -16.34 -1.20
CA ARG A 370 -11.79 -17.50 -1.74
C ARG A 370 -10.90 -18.72 -1.93
N GLN A 371 -9.67 -18.52 -2.38
CA GLN A 371 -8.71 -19.63 -2.57
C GLN A 371 -8.26 -20.24 -1.23
N ALA A 372 -8.11 -19.42 -0.19
CA ALA A 372 -7.79 -19.91 1.15
C ALA A 372 -8.91 -20.80 1.72
N THR A 373 -10.19 -20.45 1.53
CA THR A 373 -11.33 -21.25 2.00
C THR A 373 -11.49 -22.58 1.24
N ASP A 374 -11.18 -22.62 -0.06
CA ASP A 374 -11.22 -23.87 -0.84
C ASP A 374 -10.17 -24.89 -0.44
N HIS A 375 -9.04 -24.47 0.11
CA HIS A 375 -7.99 -25.36 0.63
C HIS A 375 -8.29 -25.93 2.03
N THR A 376 -9.15 -25.28 2.82
CA THR A 376 -9.54 -25.74 4.16
C THR A 376 -10.70 -26.72 4.16
N HIS A 377 -11.42 -26.87 3.06
CA HIS A 377 -12.49 -27.87 2.88
C HIS A 377 -12.17 -28.79 1.69
N PRO A 378 -11.48 -29.94 1.88
CA PRO A 378 -11.38 -30.94 0.83
C PRO A 378 -12.78 -31.44 0.51
N LYS A 379 -13.18 -31.35 -0.76
CA LYS A 379 -14.44 -31.90 -1.25
C LYS A 379 -14.54 -33.35 -0.83
N ALA A 380 -15.50 -33.67 0.04
CA ALA A 380 -15.90 -35.03 0.31
C ALA A 380 -16.30 -35.70 -1.01
N THR A 381 -15.50 -36.60 -1.50
CA THR A 381 -15.80 -37.45 -2.63
C THR A 381 -16.96 -38.37 -2.22
N THR A 382 -18.16 -38.05 -2.66
CA THR A 382 -19.32 -38.91 -2.54
C THR A 382 -19.15 -40.06 -3.53
N GLU A 383 -18.51 -41.15 -3.09
CA GLU A 383 -18.59 -42.43 -3.77
C GLU A 383 -20.01 -42.97 -3.60
N THR A 384 -20.83 -42.84 -4.62
CA THR A 384 -22.14 -43.48 -4.69
C THR A 384 -21.94 -44.94 -5.08
N ASN A 385 -21.90 -45.82 -4.07
CA ASN A 385 -21.96 -47.26 -4.28
C ASN A 385 -23.37 -47.65 -4.75
N LEU A 386 -23.55 -47.82 -6.05
CA LEU A 386 -24.67 -48.52 -6.66
C LEU A 386 -24.48 -50.03 -6.38
N ARG A 387 -25.15 -50.57 -5.36
CA ARG A 387 -25.44 -51.98 -5.25
C ARG A 387 -26.84 -52.23 -5.70
N GLU A 388 -26.96 -52.83 -6.89
CA GLU A 388 -28.16 -53.49 -7.37
C GLU A 388 -28.62 -54.55 -6.36
N ARG A 389 -29.89 -54.53 -5.96
CA ARG A 389 -30.60 -55.68 -5.41
C ARG A 389 -31.85 -55.92 -6.24
N HIS A 390 -31.76 -56.93 -7.07
CA HIS A 390 -32.92 -57.69 -7.54
C HIS A 390 -33.61 -58.32 -6.35
N THR A 391 -34.90 -58.14 -6.18
CA THR A 391 -35.78 -59.18 -5.62
C THR A 391 -37.20 -59.01 -6.16
N GLN A 392 -37.70 -60.15 -6.57
CA GLN A 392 -38.94 -60.49 -7.24
C GLN A 392 -40.19 -60.15 -6.45
N GLN A 393 -41.26 -59.89 -7.19
CA GLN A 393 -42.66 -59.97 -6.72
C GLN A 393 -43.09 -61.39 -6.46
N PRO A 394 -44.22 -61.67 -5.69
CA PRO A 394 -45.45 -62.06 -6.33
C PRO A 394 -46.72 -61.36 -5.82
N PHE A 395 -47.70 -61.28 -6.69
CA PHE A 395 -49.10 -61.04 -6.45
C PHE A 395 -49.76 -62.24 -5.75
N PRO A 396 -51.02 -62.12 -5.22
CA PRO A 396 -52.21 -61.62 -5.87
C PRO A 396 -52.80 -60.30 -5.35
#